data_53132a63895d7c6a9472d1302046e6f1
#
_entry.id   53132a63895d7c6a9472d1302046e6f1
#
_cell.length_a   1.000
_cell.length_b   1.000
_cell.length_c   1.000
_cell.angle_alpha   90.00
_cell.angle_beta   90.00
_cell.angle_gamma   90.00
#
_symmetry.space_group_name_H-M   'P 1'
#
loop_
_entity.id
_entity.type
_entity.pdbx_description
1 polymer ?
#
loop_
_entity_poly.entity_id
_entity_poly.type
_entity_poly.pdbx_seq_one_letter_code
_entity_poly.pdbx_strand_id
1 'polypeptide(L)'
;MPWQLDRRRFLRSAMGPLLPLPFLNLMERKASGAAADGPPIRFMTLFKPNGVHPPSWSINGGTEFDFRMSPLMQPFAKHKQDLLILDNMGDFGFSSHANSTRRFLSGHHRNTKSASVDQLIADRIGKGTSYRSLELTTEGLFPNQIGCSYISYDSNGDPIPRESDPQLIFDRIFRSPMRNPSKRREMKSVLDRVSEDAKSLSRTAGAEDRQTLDQYLSVVRSTEKRLESIAAASNDIPKATMERPLAPANLNEQVESMLDLISLALWTDSTRCVTYMLGNSNSRMIFDFLGVKEQHHYLSHFFRNFSRQNLDALLKISLWHMEKFDYLLTRMKSYRDHEGSLLDHSVVLYGSGMGHSDNHTATRIPIILAGQGGGLLKTGRYVRYAENQQLGRLHLALLKMFDADHDSFAYSTSPLPGLNDSDFTPYREQPFQSWVKTGDGTITVQGRLRLSDNLDEARIFLIDVQGQPPIRIDVAFRDFHDFNLAYHCGTPVKITGSVTEKNGQPVITKVQKLDSLFGKKPGSANG
;
A
#
# COMPACT_ATOMS: atom_id res chain seq x y z
N MET A 1 43.95 -22.80 -6.65
CA MET A 1 42.60 -22.87 -7.28
C MET A 1 41.82 -21.68 -6.78
N PRO A 2 41.30 -20.81 -7.64
CA PRO A 2 40.46 -19.69 -7.18
C PRO A 2 39.13 -20.27 -6.68
N TRP A 3 38.77 -19.93 -5.46
CA TRP A 3 37.51 -20.30 -4.82
C TRP A 3 36.37 -19.63 -5.58
N GLN A 4 35.62 -20.40 -6.35
CA GLN A 4 34.36 -19.94 -6.94
C GLN A 4 33.29 -20.03 -5.84
N LEU A 5 32.90 -18.91 -5.30
CA LEU A 5 31.81 -18.78 -4.36
C LEU A 5 30.48 -18.83 -5.13
N ASP A 6 29.89 -20.01 -5.23
CA ASP A 6 28.50 -20.16 -5.66
C ASP A 6 27.59 -19.66 -4.52
N ARG A 7 26.66 -18.73 -4.83
CA ARG A 7 25.66 -18.15 -3.92
C ARG A 7 24.99 -19.19 -3.01
N ARG A 8 24.85 -20.45 -3.48
CA ARG A 8 24.28 -21.57 -2.73
C ARG A 8 25.30 -22.35 -1.89
N ARG A 9 26.59 -22.31 -2.21
CA ARG A 9 27.64 -23.05 -1.49
C ARG A 9 28.13 -22.32 -0.26
N PHE A 10 28.09 -21.00 -0.23
CA PHE A 10 28.48 -20.21 0.93
C PHE A 10 27.54 -20.41 2.12
N LEU A 11 26.27 -20.70 1.86
CA LEU A 11 25.26 -21.02 2.85
C LEU A 11 25.33 -22.47 3.36
N ARG A 12 26.26 -23.32 2.87
CA ARG A 12 26.37 -24.73 3.20
C ARG A 12 27.62 -25.11 3.97
N SER A 13 28.46 -24.16 4.39
CA SER A 13 29.67 -24.51 5.12
C SER A 13 29.33 -24.96 6.56
N ALA A 14 29.64 -26.21 6.80
CA ALA A 14 29.87 -26.86 8.08
C ALA A 14 28.82 -26.64 9.20
N MET A 15 27.81 -27.52 9.27
CA MET A 15 27.06 -27.86 10.49
C MET A 15 26.28 -26.73 11.21
N GLY A 16 25.80 -25.69 10.53
CA GLY A 16 25.00 -24.63 11.15
C GLY A 16 23.77 -24.23 10.34
N PRO A 17 22.84 -23.48 10.94
CA PRO A 17 21.72 -22.91 10.22
C PRO A 17 22.23 -21.99 9.11
N LEU A 18 21.59 -22.11 7.93
CA LEU A 18 21.85 -21.26 6.77
C LEU A 18 21.40 -19.84 7.07
N LEU A 19 22.34 -18.90 7.15
CA LEU A 19 22.00 -17.49 7.28
C LEU A 19 21.93 -16.88 5.86
N PRO A 20 20.79 -16.29 5.49
CA PRO A 20 20.68 -15.62 4.21
C PRO A 20 21.50 -14.32 4.23
N LEU A 21 22.34 -14.11 3.23
CA LEU A 21 23.15 -12.91 3.05
C LEU A 21 22.56 -12.00 1.97
N PRO A 22 22.75 -10.66 2.06
CA PRO A 22 22.44 -9.76 0.96
C PRO A 22 23.32 -10.09 -0.26
N PHE A 23 22.93 -9.59 -1.41
CA PHE A 23 23.72 -9.73 -2.62
C PHE A 23 25.06 -8.99 -2.46
N LEU A 24 26.16 -9.66 -2.77
CA LEU A 24 27.52 -9.12 -2.69
C LEU A 24 28.20 -9.24 -4.06
N ASN A 25 29.04 -8.26 -4.43
CA ASN A 25 29.77 -8.25 -5.71
C ASN A 25 30.63 -9.50 -5.88
N LEU A 26 31.20 -10.01 -4.81
CA LEU A 26 32.00 -11.24 -4.85
C LEU A 26 31.18 -12.50 -5.20
N MET A 27 29.84 -12.42 -5.20
CA MET A 27 28.93 -13.49 -5.63
C MET A 27 28.61 -13.43 -7.13
N GLU A 28 29.01 -12.36 -7.83
CA GLU A 28 28.89 -12.29 -9.28
C GLU A 28 29.71 -13.40 -9.93
N ARG A 29 29.03 -14.19 -10.75
CA ARG A 29 29.74 -15.09 -11.65
C ARG A 29 30.45 -14.23 -12.72
N LYS A 30 31.75 -14.27 -12.79
CA LYS A 30 32.46 -14.04 -14.07
C LYS A 30 32.11 -15.20 -15.01
N ALA A 31 30.88 -15.20 -15.51
CA ALA A 31 30.47 -16.12 -16.56
C ALA A 31 31.07 -15.61 -17.85
N SER A 32 31.98 -16.37 -18.41
CA SER A 32 32.41 -16.21 -19.78
C SER A 32 31.18 -16.28 -20.69
N GLY A 33 30.69 -15.13 -21.16
CA GLY A 33 29.74 -15.01 -22.28
C GLY A 33 28.25 -14.95 -22.03
N ALA A 34 27.75 -14.97 -20.79
CA ALA A 34 26.36 -14.64 -20.49
C ALA A 34 26.31 -13.29 -19.76
N ALA A 35 25.41 -12.41 -20.16
CA ALA A 35 25.11 -11.18 -19.41
C ALA A 35 24.83 -11.55 -17.94
N ALA A 36 25.48 -10.88 -16.99
CA ALA A 36 25.20 -11.06 -15.58
C ALA A 36 23.73 -10.69 -15.39
N ASP A 37 22.91 -11.65 -14.91
CA ASP A 37 21.56 -11.33 -14.47
C ASP A 37 21.70 -10.31 -13.32
N GLY A 38 21.19 -9.10 -13.51
CA GLY A 38 21.17 -8.04 -12.49
C GLY A 38 20.48 -8.47 -11.19
N PRO A 39 20.35 -7.59 -10.21
CA PRO A 39 19.64 -7.89 -8.95
C PRO A 39 18.23 -8.42 -9.22
N PRO A 40 17.79 -9.45 -8.48
CA PRO A 40 16.46 -10.00 -8.69
C PRO A 40 15.37 -8.96 -8.39
N ILE A 41 14.34 -8.93 -9.21
CA ILE A 41 13.18 -8.07 -8.99
C ILE A 41 12.28 -8.70 -7.93
N ARG A 42 11.73 -7.87 -7.05
CA ARG A 42 10.89 -8.27 -5.92
C ARG A 42 9.50 -7.67 -6.05
N PHE A 43 8.51 -8.40 -5.57
CA PHE A 43 7.14 -7.94 -5.46
C PHE A 43 6.69 -7.89 -4.01
N MET A 44 6.10 -6.78 -3.61
CA MET A 44 5.51 -6.64 -2.28
C MET A 44 4.15 -5.98 -2.35
N THR A 45 3.23 -6.46 -1.52
CA THR A 45 1.93 -5.82 -1.30
C THR A 45 1.81 -5.35 0.14
N LEU A 46 1.44 -4.08 0.34
CA LEU A 46 1.09 -3.50 1.63
C LEU A 46 -0.37 -3.07 1.61
N PHE A 47 -1.22 -3.82 2.32
CA PHE A 47 -2.67 -3.61 2.35
C PHE A 47 -3.08 -2.71 3.52
N LYS A 48 -3.81 -1.62 3.23
CA LYS A 48 -4.41 -0.72 4.22
C LYS A 48 -5.86 -1.14 4.52
N PRO A 49 -6.24 -1.37 5.80
CA PRO A 49 -7.61 -1.68 6.16
C PRO A 49 -8.56 -0.48 6.03
N ASN A 50 -9.87 -0.77 6.01
CA ASN A 50 -10.96 0.21 6.13
C ASN A 50 -10.97 1.34 5.09
N GLY A 51 -10.42 1.14 3.87
CA GLY A 51 -10.46 2.17 2.83
C GLY A 51 -9.74 3.47 3.20
N VAL A 52 -10.15 4.58 2.60
CA VAL A 52 -9.59 5.92 2.89
C VAL A 52 -10.70 6.95 3.10
N HIS A 53 -10.32 8.11 3.64
CA HIS A 53 -11.12 9.32 3.63
C HIS A 53 -10.86 10.06 2.30
N PRO A 54 -11.77 10.01 1.29
CA PRO A 54 -11.50 10.51 -0.05
C PRO A 54 -11.08 11.99 -0.11
N PRO A 55 -11.69 12.90 0.69
CA PRO A 55 -11.28 14.31 0.68
C PRO A 55 -9.82 14.52 1.05
N SER A 56 -9.29 13.72 1.99
CA SER A 56 -7.90 13.84 2.43
C SER A 56 -6.93 12.99 1.62
N TRP A 57 -7.44 12.01 0.85
CA TRP A 57 -6.65 11.15 -0.01
C TRP A 57 -6.47 11.71 -1.43
N SER A 58 -7.51 12.33 -1.98
CA SER A 58 -7.54 12.72 -3.40
C SER A 58 -6.52 13.80 -3.73
N ILE A 59 -5.84 13.64 -4.85
CA ILE A 59 -4.96 14.67 -5.41
C ILE A 59 -5.83 15.69 -6.16
N ASN A 60 -5.71 16.95 -5.77
CA ASN A 60 -6.48 18.07 -6.30
C ASN A 60 -5.65 18.86 -7.32
N GLY A 61 -5.92 18.61 -8.61
CA GLY A 61 -5.24 19.33 -9.69
C GLY A 61 -3.82 18.82 -10.01
N GLY A 62 -3.16 19.54 -10.89
CA GLY A 62 -1.82 19.19 -11.37
C GLY A 62 -1.84 18.36 -12.65
N THR A 63 -0.64 18.01 -13.09
CA THR A 63 -0.40 17.16 -14.26
C THR A 63 0.20 15.83 -13.81
N GLU A 64 0.54 14.98 -14.76
CA GLU A 64 1.19 13.71 -14.52
C GLU A 64 2.47 13.81 -13.67
N PHE A 65 3.29 14.83 -13.93
CA PHE A 65 4.59 15.02 -13.26
C PHE A 65 4.57 16.17 -12.23
N ASP A 66 3.73 17.17 -12.47
CA ASP A 66 3.58 18.32 -11.58
C ASP A 66 2.23 18.23 -10.85
N PHE A 67 2.24 17.56 -9.72
CA PHE A 67 1.10 17.41 -8.83
C PHE A 67 1.52 17.60 -7.38
N ARG A 68 0.57 18.06 -6.56
CA ARG A 68 0.76 18.21 -5.12
C ARG A 68 0.22 16.98 -4.39
N MET A 69 1.04 16.40 -3.54
CA MET A 69 0.62 15.30 -2.66
C MET A 69 -0.55 15.73 -1.77
N SER A 70 -1.54 14.85 -1.63
CA SER A 70 -2.70 15.10 -0.75
C SER A 70 -2.30 15.13 0.73
N PRO A 71 -3.17 15.64 1.64
CA PRO A 71 -2.85 15.67 3.06
C PRO A 71 -2.44 14.32 3.65
N LEU A 72 -3.12 13.23 3.29
CA LEU A 72 -2.76 11.89 3.76
C LEU A 72 -1.46 11.36 3.14
N MET A 73 -0.99 11.92 2.03
CA MET A 73 0.24 11.48 1.37
C MET A 73 1.48 12.25 1.87
N GLN A 74 1.32 13.27 2.71
CA GLN A 74 2.44 14.09 3.19
C GLN A 74 3.53 13.29 3.92
N PRO A 75 3.24 12.26 4.76
CA PRO A 75 4.28 11.49 5.43
C PRO A 75 5.34 10.90 4.48
N PHE A 76 4.93 10.45 3.30
CA PHE A 76 5.84 9.84 2.32
C PHE A 76 6.13 10.74 1.09
N ALA A 77 5.85 12.04 1.19
CA ALA A 77 6.07 12.99 0.07
C ALA A 77 7.54 13.06 -0.39
N LYS A 78 8.50 12.80 0.49
CA LYS A 78 9.94 12.72 0.15
C LYS A 78 10.26 11.62 -0.87
N HIS A 79 9.40 10.61 -0.99
CA HIS A 79 9.52 9.51 -1.95
C HIS A 79 8.76 9.75 -3.26
N LYS A 80 8.25 10.97 -3.50
CA LYS A 80 7.42 11.29 -4.69
C LYS A 80 8.02 10.74 -5.99
N GLN A 81 9.34 10.80 -6.16
CA GLN A 81 10.03 10.33 -7.37
C GLN A 81 10.05 8.79 -7.48
N ASP A 82 9.85 8.08 -6.39
CA ASP A 82 9.82 6.62 -6.35
C ASP A 82 8.38 6.07 -6.52
N LEU A 83 7.36 6.94 -6.74
CA LEU A 83 5.95 6.56 -6.72
C LEU A 83 5.29 6.70 -8.09
N LEU A 84 4.42 5.76 -8.41
CA LEU A 84 3.39 5.86 -9.44
C LEU A 84 2.02 5.78 -8.76
N ILE A 85 1.31 6.91 -8.69
CA ILE A 85 -0.01 7.00 -8.08
C ILE A 85 -1.05 6.84 -9.18
N LEU A 86 -1.93 5.84 -9.02
CA LEU A 86 -2.98 5.51 -9.99
C LEU A 86 -4.33 6.00 -9.48
N ASP A 87 -5.01 6.83 -10.25
CA ASP A 87 -6.35 7.35 -9.93
C ASP A 87 -7.40 6.79 -10.88
N ASN A 88 -8.60 6.65 -10.36
CA ASN A 88 -9.75 6.04 -11.04
C ASN A 88 -9.58 4.53 -11.26
N MET A 89 -9.05 3.86 -10.25
CA MET A 89 -8.90 2.41 -10.19
C MET A 89 -10.06 1.77 -9.43
N GLY A 90 -10.42 0.56 -9.79
CA GLY A 90 -11.40 -0.25 -9.06
C GLY A 90 -12.41 -0.93 -9.97
N ASP A 91 -13.40 -1.58 -9.38
CA ASP A 91 -14.47 -2.26 -10.09
C ASP A 91 -15.79 -1.48 -9.99
N PHE A 92 -16.81 -1.95 -10.70
CA PHE A 92 -18.13 -1.33 -10.64
C PHE A 92 -18.95 -1.85 -9.46
N GLY A 93 -19.83 -0.99 -8.95
CA GLY A 93 -20.87 -1.34 -7.99
C GLY A 93 -20.46 -1.23 -6.53
N PHE A 94 -21.39 -1.70 -5.71
CA PHE A 94 -21.25 -1.76 -4.25
C PHE A 94 -20.37 -2.96 -3.85
N SER A 95 -19.62 -2.80 -2.77
CA SER A 95 -18.81 -3.85 -2.19
C SER A 95 -19.12 -4.04 -0.70
N SER A 96 -18.49 -5.02 -0.09
CA SER A 96 -18.40 -5.21 1.35
C SER A 96 -16.94 -5.31 1.73
N HIS A 97 -16.63 -5.22 3.02
CA HIS A 97 -15.25 -5.44 3.47
C HIS A 97 -14.67 -6.77 2.97
N ALA A 98 -15.41 -7.88 3.09
CA ALA A 98 -14.95 -9.20 2.65
C ALA A 98 -14.74 -9.27 1.13
N ASN A 99 -15.69 -8.77 0.34
CA ASN A 99 -15.59 -8.79 -1.12
C ASN A 99 -14.44 -7.91 -1.62
N SER A 100 -14.24 -6.75 -1.01
CA SER A 100 -13.17 -5.82 -1.37
C SER A 100 -11.80 -6.36 -1.00
N THR A 101 -11.69 -7.06 0.15
CA THR A 101 -10.45 -7.70 0.58
C THR A 101 -10.02 -8.75 -0.42
N ARG A 102 -10.95 -9.67 -0.75
CA ARG A 102 -10.68 -10.72 -1.72
C ARG A 102 -10.28 -10.15 -3.08
N ARG A 103 -11.03 -9.18 -3.59
CA ARG A 103 -10.80 -8.56 -4.90
C ARG A 103 -9.43 -7.91 -5.02
N PHE A 104 -8.87 -7.42 -3.93
CA PHE A 104 -7.66 -6.61 -3.94
C PHE A 104 -6.48 -7.28 -4.66
N LEU A 105 -6.27 -8.59 -4.49
CA LEU A 105 -5.24 -9.33 -5.23
C LEU A 105 -5.79 -10.44 -6.15
N SER A 106 -7.04 -10.88 -5.97
CA SER A 106 -7.63 -11.88 -6.87
C SER A 106 -8.36 -11.28 -8.08
N GLY A 107 -8.70 -9.98 -8.05
CA GLY A 107 -9.55 -9.36 -9.07
C GLY A 107 -11.01 -9.84 -9.03
N HIS A 108 -11.36 -10.78 -8.14
CA HIS A 108 -12.70 -11.36 -8.03
C HIS A 108 -13.37 -10.98 -6.70
N HIS A 109 -14.63 -10.60 -6.75
CA HIS A 109 -15.44 -10.31 -5.55
C HIS A 109 -16.12 -11.55 -4.96
N ARG A 110 -16.10 -12.68 -5.66
CA ARG A 110 -16.67 -13.97 -5.23
C ARG A 110 -15.59 -15.04 -5.12
N ASN A 111 -15.92 -16.11 -4.42
CA ASN A 111 -15.02 -17.26 -4.37
C ASN A 111 -14.92 -17.88 -5.78
N THR A 112 -13.72 -17.87 -6.33
CA THR A 112 -13.38 -18.46 -7.63
C THR A 112 -12.17 -19.37 -7.41
N LYS A 113 -12.10 -20.44 -8.17
CA LYS A 113 -10.92 -21.32 -8.18
C LYS A 113 -9.81 -20.69 -9.00
N SER A 114 -9.17 -19.67 -8.41
CA SER A 114 -8.06 -18.96 -9.06
C SER A 114 -7.10 -18.40 -8.02
N ALA A 115 -5.81 -18.49 -8.31
CA ALA A 115 -4.78 -17.88 -7.49
C ALA A 115 -4.85 -16.35 -7.55
N SER A 116 -4.43 -15.69 -6.48
CA SER A 116 -4.22 -14.25 -6.47
C SER A 116 -2.92 -13.89 -7.21
N VAL A 117 -2.82 -12.64 -7.67
CA VAL A 117 -1.71 -12.16 -8.50
C VAL A 117 -0.35 -12.32 -7.83
N ASP A 118 -0.27 -12.09 -6.54
CA ASP A 118 0.95 -12.27 -5.74
C ASP A 118 1.46 -13.71 -5.79
N GLN A 119 0.55 -14.68 -5.77
CA GLN A 119 0.91 -16.10 -5.82
C GLN A 119 1.40 -16.52 -7.22
N LEU A 120 0.78 -16.01 -8.28
CA LEU A 120 1.25 -16.25 -9.65
C LEU A 120 2.63 -15.60 -9.89
N ILE A 121 2.85 -14.39 -9.37
CA ILE A 121 4.17 -13.75 -9.39
C ILE A 121 5.17 -14.58 -8.58
N ALA A 122 4.80 -15.05 -7.38
CA ALA A 122 5.65 -15.87 -6.54
C ALA A 122 6.07 -17.18 -7.21
N ASP A 123 5.21 -17.80 -7.99
CA ASP A 123 5.54 -19.00 -8.79
C ASP A 123 6.63 -18.71 -9.83
N ARG A 124 6.69 -17.49 -10.32
CA ARG A 124 7.69 -17.07 -11.32
C ARG A 124 9.01 -16.66 -10.68
N ILE A 125 8.98 -15.70 -9.72
CA ILE A 125 10.19 -15.08 -9.15
C ILE A 125 10.70 -15.76 -7.88
N GLY A 126 9.89 -16.55 -7.18
CA GLY A 126 10.25 -17.23 -5.94
C GLY A 126 11.06 -18.50 -6.15
N LYS A 127 11.32 -18.91 -7.40
CA LYS A 127 12.15 -20.08 -7.70
C LYS A 127 13.58 -19.86 -7.23
N GLY A 128 14.04 -20.77 -6.34
CA GLY A 128 15.41 -20.72 -5.81
C GLY A 128 15.58 -19.87 -4.56
N THR A 129 14.54 -19.24 -4.05
CA THR A 129 14.52 -18.62 -2.71
C THR A 129 14.20 -19.65 -1.63
N SER A 130 14.47 -19.31 -0.36
CA SER A 130 14.14 -20.20 0.79
C SER A 130 12.63 -20.31 0.99
N TYR A 131 11.91 -19.22 0.73
CA TYR A 131 10.44 -19.12 0.82
C TYR A 131 9.91 -18.57 -0.48
N ARG A 132 9.00 -19.31 -1.12
CA ARG A 132 8.35 -18.87 -2.36
C ARG A 132 7.66 -17.51 -2.19
N SER A 133 6.97 -17.36 -1.07
CA SER A 133 6.30 -16.13 -0.64
C SER A 133 6.19 -16.10 0.89
N LEU A 134 5.91 -14.90 1.43
CA LEU A 134 5.56 -14.69 2.84
C LEU A 134 4.27 -13.89 2.90
N GLU A 135 3.27 -14.46 3.58
CA GLU A 135 1.98 -13.83 3.84
C GLU A 135 1.90 -13.41 5.31
N LEU A 136 1.82 -12.11 5.54
CA LEU A 136 1.98 -11.48 6.84
C LEU A 136 0.81 -10.58 7.19
N THR A 137 0.60 -10.35 8.48
CA THR A 137 -0.47 -9.47 8.96
C THR A 137 -0.13 -8.87 10.32
N THR A 138 -0.79 -7.77 10.67
CA THR A 138 -0.73 -7.17 12.01
C THR A 138 -1.77 -7.79 12.96
N GLU A 139 -2.94 -8.17 12.43
CA GLU A 139 -4.05 -8.70 13.23
C GLU A 139 -4.22 -10.19 13.00
N GLY A 140 -4.59 -10.91 14.09
CA GLY A 140 -5.03 -12.28 14.02
C GLY A 140 -6.30 -12.49 13.18
N LEU A 141 -6.77 -13.73 13.11
CA LEU A 141 -8.01 -14.05 12.42
C LEU A 141 -9.22 -13.40 13.09
N PHE A 142 -10.16 -12.96 12.28
CA PHE A 142 -11.47 -12.50 12.72
C PHE A 142 -12.50 -13.61 12.43
N PRO A 143 -12.80 -14.51 13.40
CA PRO A 143 -13.52 -15.75 13.15
C PRO A 143 -14.90 -15.58 12.49
N ASN A 144 -15.63 -14.51 12.86
CA ASN A 144 -16.97 -14.23 12.34
C ASN A 144 -16.95 -13.59 10.94
N GLN A 145 -15.79 -13.17 10.43
CA GLN A 145 -15.63 -12.50 9.13
C GLN A 145 -14.29 -12.87 8.48
N ILE A 146 -14.05 -14.16 8.33
CA ILE A 146 -12.82 -14.72 7.76
C ILE A 146 -12.45 -14.08 6.42
N GLY A 147 -13.42 -13.79 5.55
CA GLY A 147 -13.20 -13.12 4.26
C GLY A 147 -12.56 -11.73 4.35
N CYS A 148 -12.57 -11.08 5.51
CA CYS A 148 -11.87 -9.81 5.74
C CYS A 148 -10.39 -9.97 6.11
N SER A 149 -9.95 -11.21 6.31
CA SER A 149 -8.64 -11.54 6.89
C SER A 149 -7.61 -12.02 5.88
N TYR A 150 -7.95 -12.17 4.61
CA TYR A 150 -7.04 -12.71 3.60
C TYR A 150 -7.10 -11.93 2.30
N ILE A 151 -5.92 -11.67 1.72
CA ILE A 151 -5.78 -11.09 0.37
C ILE A 151 -5.13 -12.08 -0.60
N SER A 152 -4.39 -13.08 -0.09
CA SER A 152 -3.67 -14.08 -0.88
C SER A 152 -4.43 -15.40 -0.93
N TYR A 153 -4.53 -15.97 -2.13
CA TYR A 153 -5.30 -17.19 -2.41
C TYR A 153 -4.51 -18.11 -3.34
N ASP A 154 -4.60 -19.41 -3.10
CA ASP A 154 -3.99 -20.43 -3.95
C ASP A 154 -4.81 -20.69 -5.24
N SER A 155 -4.35 -21.64 -6.06
CA SER A 155 -5.00 -22.01 -7.33
C SER A 155 -6.41 -22.60 -7.15
N ASN A 156 -6.75 -23.13 -5.98
CA ASN A 156 -8.08 -23.61 -5.64
C ASN A 156 -9.01 -22.46 -5.17
N GLY A 157 -8.45 -21.26 -4.97
CA GLY A 157 -9.13 -20.11 -4.36
C GLY A 157 -9.23 -20.21 -2.85
N ASP A 158 -8.44 -21.07 -2.22
CA ASP A 158 -8.34 -21.18 -0.77
C ASP A 158 -7.40 -20.12 -0.20
N PRO A 159 -7.73 -19.52 0.96
CA PRO A 159 -6.89 -18.51 1.56
C PRO A 159 -5.56 -19.08 2.06
N ILE A 160 -4.46 -18.40 1.79
CA ILE A 160 -3.15 -18.80 2.26
C ILE A 160 -2.95 -18.34 3.71
N PRO A 161 -2.51 -19.25 4.62
CA PRO A 161 -2.24 -18.89 6.00
C PRO A 161 -1.22 -17.77 6.12
N ARG A 162 -1.46 -16.85 7.06
CA ARG A 162 -0.62 -15.68 7.29
C ARG A 162 -0.08 -15.64 8.71
N GLU A 163 1.10 -15.05 8.90
CA GLU A 163 1.76 -14.94 10.18
C GLU A 163 1.67 -13.51 10.73
N SER A 164 1.42 -13.38 12.01
CA SER A 164 1.31 -12.07 12.69
C SER A 164 2.40 -11.83 13.74
N ASP A 165 3.17 -12.85 14.10
CA ASP A 165 4.23 -12.76 15.11
C ASP A 165 5.59 -12.48 14.44
N PRO A 166 6.16 -11.27 14.64
CA PRO A 166 7.47 -10.93 14.09
C PRO A 166 8.59 -11.85 14.59
N GLN A 167 8.48 -12.40 15.83
CA GLN A 167 9.48 -13.32 16.35
C GLN A 167 9.49 -14.64 15.59
N LEU A 168 8.30 -15.18 15.26
CA LEU A 168 8.19 -16.40 14.47
C LEU A 168 8.75 -16.21 13.05
N ILE A 169 8.54 -15.02 12.46
CA ILE A 169 9.11 -14.68 11.15
C ILE A 169 10.63 -14.55 11.24
N PHE A 170 11.16 -13.87 12.25
CA PHE A 170 12.60 -13.81 12.50
C PHE A 170 13.21 -15.19 12.62
N ASP A 171 12.62 -16.04 13.46
CA ASP A 171 13.08 -17.42 13.67
C ASP A 171 13.01 -18.25 12.38
N ARG A 172 11.97 -18.04 11.58
CA ARG A 172 11.79 -18.72 10.29
C ARG A 172 12.87 -18.32 9.28
N ILE A 173 13.23 -17.04 9.20
CA ILE A 173 14.19 -16.52 8.23
C ILE A 173 15.63 -16.80 8.68
N PHE A 174 15.95 -16.59 9.97
CA PHE A 174 17.33 -16.54 10.47
C PHE A 174 17.71 -17.73 11.37
N ARG A 175 16.73 -18.43 11.94
CA ARG A 175 16.96 -19.62 12.77
C ARG A 175 16.44 -20.83 12.03
N SER A 176 17.32 -21.61 11.41
CA SER A 176 16.95 -22.88 10.72
C SER A 176 15.99 -23.73 11.57
N PRO A 177 15.08 -24.52 10.96
CA PRO A 177 14.09 -25.32 11.68
C PRO A 177 14.76 -26.37 12.56
N MET A 178 15.10 -26.00 13.79
CA MET A 178 15.47 -26.98 14.82
C MET A 178 14.21 -27.67 15.29
N ARG A 179 14.16 -28.99 15.12
CA ARG A 179 13.06 -29.86 15.57
C ARG A 179 12.82 -29.86 17.09
N ASN A 180 13.69 -29.23 17.90
CA ASN A 180 13.61 -29.28 19.36
C ASN A 180 13.48 -27.86 19.99
N PRO A 181 12.29 -27.49 20.54
CA PRO A 181 12.05 -26.19 21.16
C PRO A 181 12.92 -25.90 22.41
N SER A 182 13.36 -26.92 23.13
CA SER A 182 14.18 -26.75 24.34
C SER A 182 15.59 -26.25 24.00
N LYS A 183 16.17 -26.68 22.87
CA LYS A 183 17.46 -26.14 22.38
C LYS A 183 17.40 -24.72 21.85
N ARG A 184 16.21 -24.19 21.60
CA ARG A 184 15.99 -22.82 21.13
C ARG A 184 16.35 -21.78 22.20
N ARG A 185 16.15 -22.09 23.49
CA ARG A 185 16.48 -21.21 24.63
C ARG A 185 17.96 -21.16 25.00
N GLU A 186 18.73 -22.21 24.66
CA GLU A 186 20.17 -22.29 24.92
C GLU A 186 21.03 -21.64 23.85
N MET A 187 20.45 -21.21 22.75
CA MET A 187 21.20 -20.57 21.66
C MET A 187 21.47 -19.10 22.00
N LYS A 188 22.72 -18.78 22.28
CA LYS A 188 23.26 -17.42 22.16
C LYS A 188 22.89 -16.83 20.79
N SER A 189 22.81 -15.50 20.74
CA SER A 189 22.41 -14.71 19.54
C SER A 189 22.80 -15.38 18.21
N VAL A 190 21.89 -15.36 17.25
CA VAL A 190 22.16 -15.79 15.86
C VAL A 190 23.43 -15.13 15.33
N LEU A 191 23.68 -13.91 15.75
CA LEU A 191 24.84 -13.11 15.35
C LEU A 191 26.18 -13.60 15.90
N ASP A 192 26.22 -14.27 17.05
CA ASP A 192 27.48 -14.79 17.58
C ASP A 192 28.04 -15.90 16.68
N ARG A 193 27.17 -16.67 16.02
CA ARG A 193 27.57 -17.67 15.03
C ARG A 193 27.96 -17.06 13.70
N VAL A 194 27.20 -16.06 13.26
CA VAL A 194 27.40 -15.37 11.99
C VAL A 194 28.61 -14.46 12.05
N SER A 195 28.93 -13.93 13.21
CA SER A 195 30.03 -12.99 13.42
C SER A 195 31.39 -13.57 12.98
N GLU A 196 31.64 -14.87 13.17
CA GLU A 196 32.90 -15.48 12.74
C GLU A 196 32.94 -15.70 11.24
N ASP A 197 31.84 -16.19 10.66
CA ASP A 197 31.75 -16.40 9.21
C ASP A 197 31.74 -15.08 8.45
N ALA A 198 31.01 -14.07 8.96
CA ALA A 198 31.01 -12.74 8.40
C ALA A 198 32.38 -12.03 8.50
N LYS A 199 33.11 -12.18 9.60
CA LYS A 199 34.51 -11.70 9.72
C LYS A 199 35.44 -12.38 8.72
N SER A 200 35.26 -13.68 8.51
CA SER A 200 36.02 -14.43 7.52
C SER A 200 35.74 -13.92 6.11
N LEU A 201 34.45 -13.69 5.80
CA LEU A 201 34.01 -13.15 4.51
C LEU A 201 34.50 -11.72 4.29
N SER A 202 34.41 -10.85 5.31
CA SER A 202 34.92 -9.47 5.24
C SER A 202 36.42 -9.37 4.91
N ARG A 203 37.23 -10.37 5.26
CA ARG A 203 38.67 -10.39 4.91
C ARG A 203 38.92 -10.58 3.41
N THR A 204 37.99 -11.24 2.71
CA THR A 204 38.10 -11.51 1.28
C THR A 204 37.28 -10.56 0.42
N ALA A 205 36.35 -9.83 1.04
CA ALA A 205 35.42 -8.92 0.40
C ALA A 205 36.07 -7.59 0.00
N GLY A 206 35.60 -6.99 -1.10
CA GLY A 206 35.92 -5.62 -1.49
C GLY A 206 35.37 -4.59 -0.48
N ALA A 207 35.70 -3.32 -0.66
CA ALA A 207 35.29 -2.26 0.27
C ALA A 207 33.76 -2.11 0.33
N GLU A 208 33.08 -2.20 -0.81
CA GLU A 208 31.64 -2.07 -0.94
C GLU A 208 30.91 -3.26 -0.31
N ASP A 209 31.34 -4.50 -0.59
CA ASP A 209 30.80 -5.70 0.04
C ASP A 209 30.97 -5.69 1.56
N ARG A 210 32.09 -5.17 2.06
CA ARG A 210 32.31 -4.99 3.51
C ARG A 210 31.29 -4.04 4.12
N GLN A 211 31.04 -2.91 3.46
CA GLN A 211 30.03 -1.95 3.91
C GLN A 211 28.64 -2.58 3.94
N THR A 212 28.26 -3.33 2.91
CA THR A 212 26.99 -4.07 2.84
C THR A 212 26.86 -5.11 3.95
N LEU A 213 27.94 -5.86 4.23
CA LEU A 213 27.98 -6.84 5.31
C LEU A 213 27.86 -6.18 6.70
N ASP A 214 28.58 -5.07 6.95
CA ASP A 214 28.52 -4.35 8.21
C ASP A 214 27.11 -3.77 8.45
N GLN A 215 26.50 -3.19 7.43
CA GLN A 215 25.11 -2.73 7.47
C GLN A 215 24.16 -3.88 7.81
N TYR A 216 24.27 -5.01 7.10
CA TYR A 216 23.46 -6.18 7.31
C TYR A 216 23.53 -6.71 8.74
N LEU A 217 24.74 -6.92 9.26
CA LEU A 217 24.95 -7.41 10.62
C LEU A 217 24.39 -6.43 11.68
N SER A 218 24.54 -5.12 11.44
CA SER A 218 23.98 -4.09 12.31
C SER A 218 22.44 -4.15 12.34
N VAL A 219 21.82 -4.29 11.18
CA VAL A 219 20.34 -4.36 11.07
C VAL A 219 19.79 -5.63 11.70
N VAL A 220 20.40 -6.80 11.45
CA VAL A 220 19.98 -8.07 12.09
C VAL A 220 20.09 -7.97 13.61
N ARG A 221 21.19 -7.39 14.15
CA ARG A 221 21.36 -7.19 15.59
C ARG A 221 20.34 -6.24 16.21
N SER A 222 20.03 -5.14 15.52
CA SER A 222 19.04 -4.17 16.01
C SER A 222 17.63 -4.77 16.01
N THR A 223 17.31 -5.58 14.99
CA THR A 223 16.03 -6.30 14.91
C THR A 223 15.90 -7.36 15.99
N GLU A 224 16.93 -8.18 16.23
CA GLU A 224 16.95 -9.19 17.30
C GLU A 224 16.70 -8.53 18.67
N LYS A 225 17.43 -7.46 19.00
CA LYS A 225 17.26 -6.72 20.26
C LYS A 225 15.86 -6.10 20.40
N ARG A 226 15.30 -5.57 19.31
CA ARG A 226 13.95 -5.00 19.31
C ARG A 226 12.92 -6.09 19.61
N LEU A 227 13.03 -7.26 18.99
CA LEU A 227 12.12 -8.37 19.23
C LEU A 227 12.22 -8.91 20.67
N GLU A 228 13.41 -8.97 21.23
CA GLU A 228 13.61 -9.33 22.65
C GLU A 228 12.91 -8.31 23.59
N SER A 229 13.03 -7.03 23.29
CA SER A 229 12.35 -5.96 24.04
C SER A 229 10.82 -6.06 23.95
N ILE A 230 10.29 -6.31 22.75
CA ILE A 230 8.85 -6.53 22.53
C ILE A 230 8.35 -7.74 23.31
N ALA A 231 9.08 -8.85 23.26
CA ALA A 231 8.73 -10.07 23.98
C ALA A 231 8.72 -9.85 25.50
N ALA A 232 9.69 -9.10 26.03
CA ALA A 232 9.74 -8.75 27.46
C ALA A 232 8.54 -7.88 27.87
N ALA A 233 8.19 -6.87 27.08
CA ALA A 233 7.06 -5.98 27.34
C ALA A 233 5.69 -6.69 27.22
N SER A 234 5.58 -7.71 26.37
CA SER A 234 4.33 -8.45 26.14
C SER A 234 3.88 -9.29 27.34
N ASN A 235 4.76 -9.61 28.28
CA ASN A 235 4.42 -10.38 29.47
C ASN A 235 3.59 -9.58 30.49
N ASP A 236 3.55 -8.26 30.39
CA ASP A 236 2.87 -7.34 31.32
C ASP A 236 1.53 -6.79 30.78
N ILE A 237 1.11 -7.17 29.58
CA ILE A 237 -0.11 -6.64 28.95
C ILE A 237 -1.30 -7.54 29.23
N PRO A 238 -2.43 -7.02 29.75
CA PRO A 238 -3.67 -7.76 29.87
C PRO A 238 -4.12 -8.30 28.51
N LYS A 239 -4.49 -9.58 28.43
CA LYS A 239 -4.98 -10.19 27.18
C LYS A 239 -6.18 -9.40 26.67
N ALA A 240 -6.10 -8.92 25.43
CA ALA A 240 -7.22 -8.29 24.75
C ALA A 240 -8.42 -9.25 24.73
N THR A 241 -9.57 -8.80 25.22
CA THR A 241 -10.82 -9.57 25.14
C THR A 241 -11.54 -9.25 23.83
N MET A 242 -12.38 -10.19 23.35
CA MET A 242 -13.19 -9.97 22.15
C MET A 242 -14.13 -8.74 22.24
N GLU A 243 -14.47 -8.30 23.44
CA GLU A 243 -15.35 -7.17 23.69
C GLU A 243 -14.67 -5.80 23.49
N ARG A 244 -13.34 -5.73 23.67
CA ARG A 244 -12.56 -4.51 23.49
C ARG A 244 -11.21 -4.80 22.80
N PRO A 245 -11.16 -4.79 21.46
CA PRO A 245 -9.96 -5.10 20.69
C PRO A 245 -8.96 -3.92 20.72
N LEU A 246 -8.32 -3.71 21.89
CA LEU A 246 -7.25 -2.72 22.02
C LEU A 246 -6.05 -3.13 21.18
N ALA A 247 -5.50 -2.17 20.45
CA ALA A 247 -4.18 -2.34 19.86
C ALA A 247 -3.16 -2.53 20.99
N PRO A 248 -2.19 -3.45 20.85
CA PRO A 248 -1.09 -3.54 21.79
C PRO A 248 -0.40 -2.19 21.97
N ALA A 249 0.02 -1.86 23.20
CA ALA A 249 0.70 -0.59 23.47
C ALA A 249 1.99 -0.43 22.64
N ASN A 250 2.61 -1.55 22.28
CA ASN A 250 3.81 -1.63 21.45
C ASN A 250 3.51 -1.96 19.97
N LEU A 251 2.27 -1.72 19.49
CA LEU A 251 1.88 -2.01 18.10
C LEU A 251 2.80 -1.30 17.09
N ASN A 252 3.21 -0.07 17.40
CA ASN A 252 4.09 0.68 16.54
C ASN A 252 5.43 -0.06 16.31
N GLU A 253 6.05 -0.52 17.39
CA GLU A 253 7.30 -1.27 17.37
C GLU A 253 7.13 -2.65 16.70
N GLN A 254 5.99 -3.31 16.91
CA GLN A 254 5.69 -4.59 16.28
C GLN A 254 5.56 -4.44 14.76
N VAL A 255 4.82 -3.44 14.29
CA VAL A 255 4.65 -3.17 12.85
C VAL A 255 5.99 -2.78 12.22
N GLU A 256 6.76 -1.91 12.85
CA GLU A 256 8.09 -1.52 12.35
C GLU A 256 9.06 -2.72 12.32
N SER A 257 9.02 -3.59 13.34
CA SER A 257 9.83 -4.81 13.34
C SER A 257 9.43 -5.77 12.22
N MET A 258 8.12 -5.90 11.93
CA MET A 258 7.65 -6.68 10.79
C MET A 258 8.13 -6.08 9.46
N LEU A 259 8.07 -4.75 9.30
CA LEU A 259 8.55 -4.05 8.10
C LEU A 259 10.08 -4.18 7.92
N ASP A 260 10.84 -4.16 9.02
CA ASP A 260 12.27 -4.43 9.00
C ASP A 260 12.56 -5.87 8.57
N LEU A 261 11.81 -6.87 9.09
CA LEU A 261 11.95 -8.27 8.71
C LEU A 261 11.59 -8.51 7.25
N ILE A 262 10.52 -7.87 6.75
CA ILE A 262 10.13 -7.91 5.34
C ILE A 262 11.28 -7.38 4.47
N SER A 263 11.79 -6.21 4.82
CA SER A 263 12.88 -5.58 4.08
C SER A 263 14.15 -6.43 4.07
N LEU A 264 14.48 -7.05 5.23
CA LEU A 264 15.59 -7.99 5.34
C LEU A 264 15.37 -9.26 4.51
N ALA A 265 14.18 -9.85 4.56
CA ALA A 265 13.85 -11.06 3.79
C ALA A 265 13.97 -10.83 2.28
N LEU A 266 13.53 -9.67 1.80
CA LEU A 266 13.67 -9.26 0.40
C LEU A 266 15.13 -8.95 0.02
N TRP A 267 15.87 -8.28 0.90
CA TRP A 267 17.26 -7.90 0.65
C TRP A 267 18.19 -9.12 0.61
N THR A 268 17.97 -10.08 1.52
CA THR A 268 18.74 -11.33 1.57
C THR A 268 18.28 -12.39 0.57
N ASP A 269 17.30 -12.06 -0.29
CA ASP A 269 16.72 -13.01 -1.24
C ASP A 269 16.16 -14.29 -0.57
N SER A 270 15.80 -14.19 0.72
CA SER A 270 15.10 -15.27 1.43
C SER A 270 13.74 -15.54 0.82
N THR A 271 13.10 -14.49 0.32
CA THR A 271 11.94 -14.50 -0.56
C THR A 271 12.01 -13.30 -1.50
N ARG A 272 11.25 -13.35 -2.61
CA ARG A 272 11.07 -12.23 -3.55
C ARG A 272 9.63 -11.75 -3.62
N CYS A 273 8.72 -12.41 -2.89
CA CYS A 273 7.31 -12.06 -2.87
C CYS A 273 6.80 -12.00 -1.44
N VAL A 274 6.20 -10.86 -1.05
CA VAL A 274 5.64 -10.65 0.29
C VAL A 274 4.30 -9.96 0.20
N THR A 275 3.32 -10.41 0.97
CA THR A 275 2.10 -9.66 1.25
C THR A 275 2.03 -9.33 2.73
N TYR A 276 1.70 -8.08 3.07
CA TYR A 276 1.50 -7.65 4.45
C TYR A 276 0.22 -6.84 4.60
N MET A 277 -0.67 -7.32 5.45
CA MET A 277 -1.89 -6.62 5.82
C MET A 277 -1.65 -5.83 7.12
N LEU A 278 -1.73 -4.48 7.05
CA LEU A 278 -1.66 -3.61 8.23
C LEU A 278 -2.86 -3.77 9.18
N GLY A 279 -3.80 -4.59 8.82
CA GLY A 279 -4.96 -4.98 9.59
C GLY A 279 -5.99 -5.71 8.72
N ASN A 280 -6.93 -6.37 9.34
CA ASN A 280 -8.09 -6.95 8.67
C ASN A 280 -8.89 -5.85 7.95
N SER A 281 -9.51 -6.15 6.82
CA SER A 281 -10.21 -5.12 6.02
C SER A 281 -11.28 -4.35 6.78
N ASN A 282 -11.87 -4.96 7.80
CA ASN A 282 -12.81 -4.34 8.74
C ASN A 282 -12.20 -4.22 10.15
N SER A 283 -10.92 -3.89 10.25
CA SER A 283 -10.21 -3.78 11.53
C SER A 283 -11.02 -2.98 12.54
N ARG A 284 -11.32 -3.60 13.67
CA ARG A 284 -11.98 -2.98 14.82
C ARG A 284 -11.00 -2.54 15.89
N MET A 285 -9.72 -2.58 15.60
CA MET A 285 -8.66 -2.19 16.52
C MET A 285 -8.88 -0.76 17.03
N ILE A 286 -8.64 -0.57 18.31
CA ILE A 286 -8.67 0.74 18.98
C ILE A 286 -7.21 1.19 19.14
N PHE A 287 -6.87 2.33 18.56
CA PHE A 287 -5.51 2.88 18.55
C PHE A 287 -5.28 3.79 19.75
N ASP A 288 -5.35 3.21 20.97
CA ASP A 288 -5.26 3.93 22.23
C ASP A 288 -3.93 4.69 22.39
N PHE A 289 -2.85 4.16 21.87
CA PHE A 289 -1.53 4.80 21.86
C PHE A 289 -1.48 6.10 21.00
N LEU A 290 -2.45 6.30 20.09
CA LEU A 290 -2.67 7.56 19.37
C LEU A 290 -3.68 8.48 20.08
N GLY A 291 -4.17 8.09 21.26
CA GLY A 291 -5.25 8.78 21.96
C GLY A 291 -6.64 8.57 21.34
N VAL A 292 -6.79 7.56 20.48
CA VAL A 292 -8.06 7.21 19.84
C VAL A 292 -8.77 6.16 20.68
N LYS A 293 -10.02 6.42 21.07
CA LYS A 293 -10.82 5.55 21.96
C LYS A 293 -11.85 4.71 21.22
N GLU A 294 -12.17 5.09 19.98
CA GLU A 294 -13.15 4.41 19.14
C GLU A 294 -12.49 3.38 18.22
N GLN A 295 -13.28 2.37 17.83
CA GLN A 295 -12.82 1.34 16.89
C GLN A 295 -12.57 1.93 15.49
N HIS A 296 -11.48 1.54 14.84
CA HIS A 296 -11.12 1.99 13.49
C HIS A 296 -12.27 1.78 12.48
N HIS A 297 -12.91 0.60 12.48
CA HIS A 297 -14.04 0.32 11.60
C HIS A 297 -15.24 1.25 11.86
N TYR A 298 -15.55 1.56 13.14
CA TYR A 298 -16.61 2.53 13.47
C TYR A 298 -16.28 3.92 12.92
N LEU A 299 -15.06 4.36 13.10
CA LEU A 299 -14.59 5.66 12.59
C LEU A 299 -14.57 5.71 11.06
N SER A 300 -14.36 4.58 10.37
CA SER A 300 -14.35 4.53 8.92
C SER A 300 -15.71 4.85 8.30
N HIS A 301 -16.81 4.68 9.07
CA HIS A 301 -18.14 5.14 8.73
C HIS A 301 -18.36 6.60 9.16
N PHE A 302 -17.44 7.47 8.75
CA PHE A 302 -17.32 8.84 9.24
C PHE A 302 -18.48 9.77 8.90
N PHE A 303 -19.26 9.50 7.85
CA PHE A 303 -20.48 10.27 7.57
C PHE A 303 -21.66 9.88 8.46
N ARG A 304 -21.84 8.58 8.72
CA ARG A 304 -22.90 8.08 9.61
C ARG A 304 -22.63 8.50 11.05
N ASN A 305 -21.37 8.41 11.45
CA ASN A 305 -20.92 8.67 12.81
C ASN A 305 -20.23 10.04 12.92
N PHE A 306 -20.68 11.02 12.13
CA PHE A 306 -19.95 12.27 11.98
C PHE A 306 -19.90 13.07 13.29
N SER A 307 -18.69 13.32 13.73
CA SER A 307 -18.31 14.39 14.63
C SER A 307 -16.89 14.84 14.24
N ARG A 308 -16.50 16.06 14.60
CA ARG A 308 -15.13 16.53 14.40
C ARG A 308 -14.13 15.60 15.06
N GLN A 309 -14.42 15.18 16.30
CA GLN A 309 -13.59 14.26 17.07
C GLN A 309 -13.39 12.92 16.34
N ASN A 310 -14.46 12.33 15.78
CA ASN A 310 -14.38 11.08 15.05
C ASN A 310 -13.56 11.22 13.74
N LEU A 311 -13.73 12.33 13.04
CA LEU A 311 -12.93 12.60 11.84
C LEU A 311 -11.44 12.77 12.19
N ASP A 312 -11.10 13.55 13.21
CA ASP A 312 -9.72 13.71 13.66
C ASP A 312 -9.10 12.38 14.10
N ALA A 313 -9.89 11.53 14.80
CA ALA A 313 -9.46 10.20 15.18
C ALA A 313 -9.18 9.30 13.96
N LEU A 314 -10.08 9.30 12.96
CA LEU A 314 -9.89 8.57 11.71
C LEU A 314 -8.64 9.04 10.95
N LEU A 315 -8.44 10.36 10.89
CA LEU A 315 -7.28 10.95 10.21
C LEU A 315 -5.97 10.62 10.93
N LYS A 316 -5.94 10.62 12.27
CA LYS A 316 -4.77 10.16 13.06
C LYS A 316 -4.40 8.72 12.73
N ILE A 317 -5.37 7.79 12.72
CA ILE A 317 -5.13 6.40 12.35
C ILE A 317 -4.65 6.31 10.89
N SER A 318 -5.28 7.07 9.99
CA SER A 318 -4.90 7.06 8.58
C SER A 318 -3.47 7.57 8.37
N LEU A 319 -3.08 8.66 9.03
CA LEU A 319 -1.72 9.20 8.98
C LEU A 319 -0.71 8.18 9.53
N TRP A 320 -1.01 7.51 10.65
CA TRP A 320 -0.16 6.45 11.17
C TRP A 320 0.09 5.33 10.13
N HIS A 321 -0.94 4.89 9.38
CA HIS A 321 -0.75 3.92 8.30
C HIS A 321 0.16 4.48 7.19
N MET A 322 0.04 5.78 6.88
CA MET A 322 0.91 6.42 5.87
C MET A 322 2.37 6.52 6.35
N GLU A 323 2.58 6.77 7.64
CA GLU A 323 3.90 6.76 8.27
C GLU A 323 4.55 5.37 8.22
N LYS A 324 3.75 4.29 8.34
CA LYS A 324 4.28 2.92 8.17
C LYS A 324 4.68 2.64 6.72
N PHE A 325 3.97 3.19 5.75
CA PHE A 325 4.38 3.13 4.35
C PHE A 325 5.67 3.93 4.11
N ASP A 326 5.77 5.15 4.63
CA ASP A 326 7.02 5.94 4.61
C ASP A 326 8.21 5.18 5.24
N TYR A 327 7.98 4.56 6.41
CA TYR A 327 8.98 3.76 7.10
C TYR A 327 9.50 2.63 6.21
N LEU A 328 8.60 1.86 5.59
CA LEU A 328 8.97 0.79 4.67
C LEU A 328 9.82 1.30 3.50
N LEU A 329 9.36 2.34 2.80
CA LEU A 329 10.08 2.89 1.64
C LEU A 329 11.46 3.41 2.04
N THR A 330 11.57 4.08 3.21
CA THR A 330 12.83 4.56 3.75
C THR A 330 13.79 3.41 4.05
N ARG A 331 13.30 2.30 4.64
CA ARG A 331 14.11 1.11 4.89
C ARG A 331 14.58 0.46 3.60
N MET A 332 13.67 0.22 2.66
CA MET A 332 14.02 -0.39 1.37
C MET A 332 15.01 0.48 0.57
N LYS A 333 14.90 1.80 0.67
CA LYS A 333 15.83 2.73 0.00
C LYS A 333 17.21 2.76 0.67
N SER A 334 17.28 2.49 1.98
CA SER A 334 18.55 2.45 2.72
C SER A 334 19.37 1.18 2.49
N TYR A 335 18.74 0.08 2.08
CA TYR A 335 19.41 -1.18 1.76
C TYR A 335 19.89 -1.14 0.33
N ARG A 336 21.19 -1.15 0.14
CA ARG A 336 21.81 -1.00 -1.18
C ARG A 336 22.61 -2.24 -1.57
N ASP A 337 22.69 -2.47 -2.85
CA ASP A 337 23.68 -3.26 -3.54
C ASP A 337 24.44 -2.36 -4.54
N HIS A 338 25.33 -2.91 -5.34
CA HIS A 338 26.14 -2.15 -6.29
C HIS A 338 25.33 -1.53 -7.45
N GLU A 339 24.11 -2.01 -7.72
CA GLU A 339 23.27 -1.53 -8.81
C GLU A 339 22.17 -0.55 -8.35
N GLY A 340 22.01 -0.36 -7.04
CA GLY A 340 20.99 0.56 -6.53
C GLY A 340 20.51 0.22 -5.13
N SER A 341 19.30 0.66 -4.80
CA SER A 341 18.65 0.29 -3.54
C SER A 341 17.71 -0.91 -3.73
N LEU A 342 17.36 -1.56 -2.62
CA LEU A 342 16.33 -2.59 -2.63
C LEU A 342 15.01 -2.07 -3.24
N LEU A 343 14.69 -0.79 -3.01
CA LEU A 343 13.49 -0.17 -3.58
C LEU A 343 13.58 -0.04 -5.10
N ASP A 344 14.76 0.28 -5.67
CA ASP A 344 14.95 0.40 -7.11
C ASP A 344 14.68 -0.93 -7.83
N HIS A 345 14.94 -2.06 -7.16
CA HIS A 345 14.73 -3.43 -7.67
C HIS A 345 13.44 -4.07 -7.13
N SER A 346 12.48 -3.27 -6.67
CA SER A 346 11.22 -3.74 -6.14
C SER A 346 10.02 -3.05 -6.78
N VAL A 347 8.89 -3.75 -6.81
CA VAL A 347 7.56 -3.19 -7.06
C VAL A 347 6.74 -3.39 -5.80
N VAL A 348 6.41 -2.30 -5.13
CA VAL A 348 5.58 -2.30 -3.92
C VAL A 348 4.19 -1.80 -4.26
N LEU A 349 3.19 -2.67 -4.21
CA LEU A 349 1.78 -2.32 -4.37
C LEU A 349 1.20 -1.92 -3.00
N TYR A 350 0.90 -0.63 -2.83
CA TYR A 350 0.20 -0.11 -1.67
C TYR A 350 -1.23 0.22 -2.03
N GLY A 351 -2.20 -0.16 -1.18
CA GLY A 351 -3.58 0.19 -1.42
C GLY A 351 -4.58 -0.40 -0.45
N SER A 352 -5.85 -0.23 -0.79
CA SER A 352 -7.00 -0.79 -0.09
C SER A 352 -8.01 -1.35 -1.08
N GLY A 353 -8.82 -2.28 -0.64
CA GLY A 353 -9.89 -2.84 -1.50
C GLY A 353 -11.11 -1.92 -1.67
N MET A 354 -11.18 -0.80 -0.94
CA MET A 354 -12.29 0.16 -0.99
C MET A 354 -11.78 1.57 -1.19
N GLY A 355 -12.49 2.34 -2.02
CA GLY A 355 -12.22 3.75 -2.25
C GLY A 355 -12.84 4.64 -1.17
N HIS A 356 -14.07 4.33 -0.79
CA HIS A 356 -14.82 5.07 0.21
C HIS A 356 -15.35 4.10 1.26
N SER A 357 -14.78 4.16 2.45
CA SER A 357 -15.08 3.19 3.50
C SER A 357 -16.52 3.26 4.01
N ASP A 358 -17.12 4.44 4.10
CA ASP A 358 -18.49 4.62 4.63
C ASP A 358 -19.54 3.98 3.71
N ASN A 359 -19.38 4.15 2.38
CA ASN A 359 -20.30 3.64 1.37
C ASN A 359 -19.82 2.34 0.72
N HIS A 360 -18.71 1.77 1.19
CA HIS A 360 -18.13 0.52 0.64
C HIS A 360 -17.98 0.53 -0.89
N THR A 361 -17.55 1.67 -1.47
CA THR A 361 -17.41 1.75 -2.93
C THR A 361 -16.21 0.93 -3.42
N ALA A 362 -16.42 0.23 -4.52
CA ALA A 362 -15.38 -0.52 -5.19
C ALA A 362 -14.64 0.30 -6.26
N THR A 363 -15.01 1.57 -6.44
CA THR A 363 -14.41 2.51 -7.40
C THR A 363 -13.48 3.48 -6.71
N ARG A 364 -12.56 4.05 -7.46
CA ARG A 364 -11.55 5.01 -6.98
C ARG A 364 -10.82 4.50 -5.74
N ILE A 365 -10.47 3.23 -5.77
CA ILE A 365 -9.68 2.62 -4.70
C ILE A 365 -8.26 3.21 -4.68
N PRO A 366 -7.68 3.42 -3.49
CA PRO A 366 -6.32 3.92 -3.38
C PRO A 366 -5.32 2.89 -3.89
N ILE A 367 -4.56 3.24 -4.91
CA ILE A 367 -3.49 2.40 -5.49
C ILE A 367 -2.25 3.24 -5.70
N ILE A 368 -1.14 2.82 -5.12
CA ILE A 368 0.19 3.35 -5.36
C ILE A 368 1.12 2.18 -5.68
N LEU A 369 1.91 2.31 -6.73
CA LEU A 369 3.06 1.47 -6.98
C LEU A 369 4.31 2.26 -6.58
N ALA A 370 5.20 1.65 -5.79
CA ALA A 370 6.45 2.27 -5.39
C ALA A 370 7.64 1.41 -5.80
N GLY A 371 8.77 2.06 -6.07
CA GLY A 371 9.99 1.41 -6.60
C GLY A 371 9.99 1.34 -8.12
N GLN A 372 11.14 1.00 -8.69
CA GLN A 372 11.33 1.03 -10.14
C GLN A 372 11.25 -0.36 -10.78
N GLY A 373 11.25 -1.43 -9.97
CA GLY A 373 11.25 -2.81 -10.48
C GLY A 373 12.41 -3.09 -11.44
N GLY A 374 13.59 -2.50 -11.17
CA GLY A 374 14.73 -2.62 -12.10
C GLY A 374 14.51 -1.94 -13.46
N GLY A 375 13.69 -0.90 -13.52
CA GLY A 375 13.35 -0.17 -14.74
C GLY A 375 12.03 -0.61 -15.42
N LEU A 376 11.33 -1.60 -14.85
CA LEU A 376 10.04 -2.06 -15.37
C LEU A 376 8.87 -1.11 -15.04
N LEU A 377 9.05 -0.19 -14.08
CA LEU A 377 8.05 0.77 -13.63
C LEU A 377 8.57 2.19 -13.77
N LYS A 378 7.82 3.07 -14.44
CA LYS A 378 8.14 4.48 -14.57
C LYS A 378 7.46 5.28 -13.47
N THR A 379 8.23 5.76 -12.50
CA THR A 379 7.75 6.46 -11.29
C THR A 379 7.90 7.97 -11.36
N GLY A 380 7.60 8.70 -10.27
CA GLY A 380 7.53 10.15 -10.22
C GLY A 380 6.23 10.69 -10.83
N ARG A 381 5.17 9.88 -10.91
CA ARG A 381 4.00 10.16 -11.74
C ARG A 381 2.68 10.01 -10.98
N TYR A 382 1.72 10.83 -11.39
CA TYR A 382 0.30 10.71 -11.06
C TYR A 382 -0.48 10.40 -12.35
N VAL A 383 -0.93 9.18 -12.49
CA VAL A 383 -1.65 8.71 -13.67
C VAL A 383 -3.14 8.61 -13.36
N ARG A 384 -3.91 9.48 -14.00
CA ARG A 384 -5.37 9.46 -13.93
C ARG A 384 -5.93 8.85 -15.21
N TYR A 385 -6.85 7.93 -15.07
CA TYR A 385 -7.57 7.33 -16.19
C TYR A 385 -8.89 8.08 -16.45
N ALA A 386 -9.28 8.21 -17.72
CA ALA A 386 -10.53 8.85 -18.10
C ALA A 386 -11.75 8.07 -17.58
N GLU A 387 -11.64 6.75 -17.53
CA GLU A 387 -12.68 5.85 -17.07
C GLU A 387 -12.14 4.98 -15.92
N ASN A 388 -13.05 4.45 -15.10
CA ASN A 388 -12.67 3.55 -14.02
C ASN A 388 -12.01 2.29 -14.58
N GLN A 389 -10.80 1.98 -14.11
CA GLN A 389 -10.01 0.83 -14.55
C GLN A 389 -10.13 -0.33 -13.57
N GLN A 390 -10.49 -1.50 -14.09
CA GLN A 390 -10.60 -2.71 -13.27
C GLN A 390 -9.24 -3.12 -12.69
N LEU A 391 -9.24 -3.61 -11.45
CA LEU A 391 -8.04 -4.15 -10.80
C LEU A 391 -7.41 -5.30 -11.59
N GLY A 392 -8.21 -6.13 -12.24
CA GLY A 392 -7.71 -7.21 -13.07
C GLY A 392 -6.78 -6.74 -14.19
N ARG A 393 -6.98 -5.54 -14.73
CA ARG A 393 -6.07 -4.94 -15.71
C ARG A 393 -4.70 -4.59 -15.11
N LEU A 394 -4.69 -4.04 -13.88
CA LEU A 394 -3.45 -3.81 -13.15
C LEU A 394 -2.74 -5.13 -12.85
N HIS A 395 -3.47 -6.13 -12.37
CA HIS A 395 -2.90 -7.45 -12.07
C HIS A 395 -2.30 -8.09 -13.32
N LEU A 396 -2.99 -8.01 -14.46
CA LEU A 396 -2.46 -8.54 -15.72
C LEU A 396 -1.20 -7.79 -16.18
N ALA A 397 -1.14 -6.46 -15.97
CA ALA A 397 0.06 -5.69 -16.27
C ALA A 397 1.23 -6.09 -15.35
N LEU A 398 0.97 -6.33 -14.06
CA LEU A 398 1.97 -6.83 -13.12
C LEU A 398 2.45 -8.24 -13.51
N LEU A 399 1.55 -9.15 -13.86
CA LEU A 399 1.93 -10.50 -14.32
C LEU A 399 2.87 -10.42 -15.52
N LYS A 400 2.56 -9.60 -16.52
CA LYS A 400 3.44 -9.39 -17.68
C LYS A 400 4.79 -8.77 -17.31
N MET A 401 4.79 -7.83 -16.36
CA MET A 401 6.02 -7.20 -15.85
C MET A 401 6.97 -8.22 -15.20
N PHE A 402 6.42 -9.25 -14.57
CA PHE A 402 7.19 -10.32 -13.93
C PHE A 402 7.35 -11.57 -14.79
N ASP A 403 7.13 -11.49 -16.10
CA ASP A 403 7.18 -12.63 -17.03
C ASP A 403 6.32 -13.83 -16.59
N ALA A 404 5.27 -13.57 -15.85
CA ALA A 404 4.24 -14.55 -15.56
C ALA A 404 3.23 -14.51 -16.72
N ASP A 405 3.36 -15.44 -17.65
CA ASP A 405 2.63 -15.44 -18.92
C ASP A 405 1.16 -15.80 -18.70
N HIS A 406 0.31 -14.77 -18.79
CA HIS A 406 -1.14 -14.88 -18.69
C HIS A 406 -1.81 -13.95 -19.70
N ASP A 407 -2.72 -14.49 -20.51
CA ASP A 407 -3.50 -13.72 -21.48
C ASP A 407 -4.69 -12.97 -20.84
N SER A 408 -5.11 -13.41 -19.67
CA SER A 408 -6.21 -12.81 -18.92
C SER A 408 -6.01 -12.97 -17.42
N PHE A 409 -6.61 -12.06 -16.65
CA PHE A 409 -6.69 -12.18 -15.20
C PHE A 409 -8.03 -11.64 -14.69
N ALA A 410 -8.73 -12.43 -13.89
CA ALA A 410 -10.10 -12.16 -13.45
C ALA A 410 -11.02 -11.89 -14.67
N TYR A 411 -11.59 -10.69 -14.76
CA TYR A 411 -12.46 -10.28 -15.86
C TYR A 411 -11.73 -9.48 -16.95
N SER A 412 -10.40 -9.37 -16.87
CA SER A 412 -9.61 -8.51 -17.76
C SER A 412 -8.79 -9.33 -18.74
N THR A 413 -8.85 -8.94 -20.02
CA THR A 413 -8.10 -9.53 -21.13
C THR A 413 -7.05 -8.59 -21.71
N SER A 414 -6.96 -7.37 -21.20
CA SER A 414 -5.95 -6.39 -21.59
C SER A 414 -5.28 -5.79 -20.35
N PRO A 415 -3.94 -5.64 -20.37
CA PRO A 415 -3.21 -5.05 -19.26
C PRO A 415 -3.57 -3.57 -19.06
N LEU A 416 -3.32 -3.05 -17.86
CA LEU A 416 -3.43 -1.62 -17.58
C LEU A 416 -2.30 -0.88 -18.31
N PRO A 417 -2.60 0.13 -19.14
CA PRO A 417 -1.58 0.94 -19.78
C PRO A 417 -1.01 1.99 -18.82
N GLY A 418 0.14 2.55 -19.14
CA GLY A 418 0.72 3.70 -18.44
C GLY A 418 1.63 3.36 -17.28
N LEU A 419 1.96 2.08 -17.03
CA LEU A 419 2.92 1.70 -16.00
C LEU A 419 4.36 2.01 -16.44
N ASN A 420 4.70 1.70 -17.69
CA ASN A 420 6.00 1.99 -18.30
C ASN A 420 5.90 2.49 -19.76
N ASP A 421 4.68 2.57 -20.30
CA ASP A 421 4.47 2.87 -21.72
C ASP A 421 4.78 4.34 -22.02
N SER A 422 5.59 4.59 -23.05
CA SER A 422 5.87 5.93 -23.56
C SER A 422 4.66 6.56 -24.27
N ASP A 423 3.77 5.72 -24.80
CA ASP A 423 2.69 6.14 -25.69
C ASP A 423 1.35 6.36 -24.96
N PHE A 424 1.29 6.08 -23.66
CA PHE A 424 0.09 6.33 -22.86
C PHE A 424 0.02 7.79 -22.44
N THR A 425 -1.09 8.46 -22.75
CA THR A 425 -1.38 9.82 -22.29
C THR A 425 -2.42 9.76 -21.18
N PRO A 426 -2.07 10.12 -19.92
CA PRO A 426 -3.04 10.25 -18.84
C PRO A 426 -4.14 11.25 -19.16
N TYR A 427 -5.33 11.00 -18.59
CA TYR A 427 -6.44 11.93 -18.73
C TYR A 427 -6.07 13.30 -18.17
N ARG A 428 -6.26 14.33 -19.00
CA ARG A 428 -6.12 15.73 -18.62
C ARG A 428 -7.49 16.37 -18.53
N GLU A 429 -7.76 17.03 -17.42
CA GLU A 429 -9.00 17.78 -17.30
C GLU A 429 -9.04 18.92 -18.32
N GLN A 430 -10.20 19.06 -18.94
CA GLN A 430 -10.47 20.22 -19.76
C GLN A 430 -10.74 21.43 -18.84
N PRO A 431 -10.43 22.65 -19.29
CA PRO A 431 -10.80 23.86 -18.58
C PRO A 431 -12.31 23.87 -18.30
N PHE A 432 -12.69 24.21 -17.08
CA PHE A 432 -14.09 24.30 -16.70
C PHE A 432 -14.70 25.58 -17.26
N GLN A 433 -15.97 25.49 -17.72
CA GLN A 433 -16.73 26.68 -18.09
C GLN A 433 -17.05 27.50 -16.83
N SER A 434 -17.12 28.84 -16.98
CA SER A 434 -17.55 29.71 -15.90
C SER A 434 -18.98 29.36 -15.46
N TRP A 435 -19.26 29.56 -14.16
CA TRP A 435 -20.59 29.33 -13.62
C TRP A 435 -21.63 30.31 -14.19
N VAL A 436 -22.87 29.84 -14.28
CA VAL A 436 -24.00 30.63 -14.77
C VAL A 436 -25.04 30.74 -13.65
N LYS A 437 -25.43 31.97 -13.30
CA LYS A 437 -26.54 32.23 -12.38
C LYS A 437 -27.83 32.31 -13.20
N THR A 438 -28.82 31.54 -12.79
CA THR A 438 -30.16 31.58 -13.38
C THR A 438 -31.05 32.54 -12.59
N GLY A 439 -32.10 33.08 -13.24
CA GLY A 439 -32.96 34.10 -12.63
C GLY A 439 -33.84 33.60 -11.46
N ASP A 440 -33.85 32.29 -11.20
CA ASP A 440 -34.60 31.62 -10.13
C ASP A 440 -33.83 31.45 -8.80
N GLY A 441 -32.65 32.09 -8.69
CA GLY A 441 -31.80 31.94 -7.50
C GLY A 441 -30.98 30.65 -7.44
N THR A 442 -30.86 29.95 -8.57
CA THR A 442 -29.95 28.80 -8.71
C THR A 442 -28.70 29.17 -9.48
N ILE A 443 -27.64 28.39 -9.26
CA ILE A 443 -26.45 28.44 -10.10
C ILE A 443 -26.13 27.04 -10.63
N THR A 444 -25.55 27.00 -11.81
CA THR A 444 -24.88 25.81 -12.33
C THR A 444 -23.40 26.10 -12.47
N VAL A 445 -22.57 25.29 -11.83
CA VAL A 445 -21.13 25.44 -11.80
C VAL A 445 -20.45 24.15 -12.21
N GLN A 446 -19.39 24.28 -13.01
CA GLN A 446 -18.48 23.17 -13.31
C GLN A 446 -17.13 23.48 -12.68
N GLY A 447 -16.55 22.51 -12.03
CA GLY A 447 -15.26 22.68 -11.37
C GLY A 447 -14.80 21.40 -10.69
N ARG A 448 -13.65 21.48 -10.04
CA ARG A 448 -13.13 20.40 -9.23
C ARG A 448 -13.64 20.53 -7.80
N LEU A 449 -14.32 19.50 -7.33
CA LEU A 449 -14.78 19.46 -5.94
C LEU A 449 -13.60 19.11 -5.02
N ARG A 450 -13.44 19.86 -3.95
CA ARG A 450 -12.47 19.56 -2.88
C ARG A 450 -13.04 19.94 -1.51
N LEU A 451 -12.43 19.41 -0.47
CA LEU A 451 -12.73 19.83 0.89
C LEU A 451 -12.14 21.21 1.16
N SER A 452 -12.75 21.99 2.06
CA SER A 452 -12.16 23.23 2.56
C SER A 452 -10.79 22.93 3.20
N ASP A 453 -9.82 23.82 2.97
CA ASP A 453 -8.50 23.73 3.61
C ASP A 453 -8.57 24.01 5.12
N ASN A 454 -9.66 24.65 5.57
CA ASN A 454 -9.94 24.86 6.98
C ASN A 454 -10.56 23.60 7.58
N LEU A 455 -9.80 22.89 8.39
CA LEU A 455 -10.27 21.67 9.08
C LEU A 455 -11.42 21.91 10.06
N ASP A 456 -11.61 23.12 10.56
CA ASP A 456 -12.77 23.46 11.39
C ASP A 456 -14.08 23.49 10.59
N GLU A 457 -13.96 23.50 9.28
CA GLU A 457 -15.04 23.44 8.29
C GLU A 457 -15.14 22.09 7.59
N ALA A 458 -14.95 20.99 8.27
CA ALA A 458 -14.83 19.64 7.69
C ALA A 458 -16.03 19.14 6.83
N ARG A 459 -17.12 19.90 6.79
CA ARG A 459 -18.28 19.65 5.91
C ARG A 459 -18.40 20.65 4.77
N ILE A 460 -17.46 21.58 4.65
CA ILE A 460 -17.53 22.62 3.63
C ILE A 460 -16.69 22.18 2.46
N PHE A 461 -17.32 22.11 1.31
CA PHE A 461 -16.68 21.82 0.05
C PHE A 461 -16.48 23.09 -0.74
N LEU A 462 -15.48 23.07 -1.58
CA LEU A 462 -15.16 24.12 -2.52
C LEU A 462 -15.18 23.54 -3.93
N ILE A 463 -15.72 24.29 -4.87
CA ILE A 463 -15.58 24.00 -6.29
C ILE A 463 -14.57 24.99 -6.84
N ASP A 464 -13.41 24.49 -7.24
CA ASP A 464 -12.40 25.30 -7.92
C ASP A 464 -12.85 25.53 -9.35
N VAL A 465 -13.08 26.80 -9.68
CA VAL A 465 -13.46 27.27 -11.01
C VAL A 465 -12.28 28.03 -11.61
N GLN A 466 -11.89 27.68 -12.81
CA GLN A 466 -10.70 28.26 -13.45
C GLN A 466 -10.83 29.79 -13.57
N GLY A 467 -9.83 30.49 -13.06
CA GLY A 467 -9.76 31.97 -13.15
C GLY A 467 -10.72 32.72 -12.22
N GLN A 468 -11.37 32.04 -11.28
CA GLN A 468 -12.30 32.65 -10.34
C GLN A 468 -12.04 32.12 -8.91
N PRO A 469 -12.46 32.84 -7.86
CA PRO A 469 -12.46 32.31 -6.52
C PRO A 469 -13.29 31.02 -6.41
N PRO A 470 -12.88 30.04 -5.58
CA PRO A 470 -13.64 28.81 -5.40
C PRO A 470 -15.02 29.10 -4.84
N ILE A 471 -16.02 28.39 -5.35
CA ILE A 471 -17.40 28.50 -4.86
C ILE A 471 -17.56 27.56 -3.67
N ARG A 472 -18.03 28.11 -2.56
CA ARG A 472 -18.31 27.38 -1.32
C ARG A 472 -19.62 26.61 -1.43
N ILE A 473 -19.61 25.37 -0.93
CA ILE A 473 -20.80 24.53 -0.76
C ILE A 473 -21.00 24.32 0.73
N ASP A 474 -22.08 24.90 1.26
CA ASP A 474 -22.42 24.87 2.68
C ASP A 474 -23.83 24.26 2.81
N VAL A 475 -23.93 22.95 2.65
CA VAL A 475 -25.22 22.25 2.57
C VAL A 475 -25.56 21.53 3.85
N ALA A 476 -26.85 21.26 4.04
CA ALA A 476 -27.34 20.42 5.12
C ALA A 476 -26.79 18.98 5.02
N PHE A 477 -26.70 18.29 6.15
CA PHE A 477 -26.17 16.91 6.22
C PHE A 477 -26.86 15.96 5.24
N ARG A 478 -28.17 16.11 5.04
CA ARG A 478 -28.93 15.28 4.11
C ARG A 478 -28.42 15.43 2.66
N ASP A 479 -28.27 16.66 2.19
CA ASP A 479 -27.79 16.92 0.82
C ASP A 479 -26.36 16.43 0.63
N PHE A 480 -25.53 16.56 1.67
CA PHE A 480 -24.17 16.03 1.68
C PHE A 480 -24.14 14.51 1.46
N HIS A 481 -25.06 13.79 2.12
CA HIS A 481 -25.17 12.34 2.01
C HIS A 481 -25.82 11.91 0.70
N ASP A 482 -26.93 12.53 0.32
CA ASP A 482 -27.72 12.17 -0.85
C ASP A 482 -26.94 12.36 -2.16
N PHE A 483 -26.09 13.41 -2.23
CA PHE A 483 -25.22 13.65 -3.40
C PHE A 483 -23.79 13.08 -3.25
N ASN A 484 -23.49 12.45 -2.12
CA ASN A 484 -22.19 11.82 -1.86
C ASN A 484 -20.98 12.72 -2.20
N LEU A 485 -21.04 13.98 -1.78
CA LEU A 485 -20.06 15.02 -2.13
C LEU A 485 -18.61 14.60 -1.83
N ALA A 486 -18.39 13.90 -0.71
CA ALA A 486 -17.05 13.45 -0.35
C ALA A 486 -16.47 12.42 -1.34
N TYR A 487 -17.32 11.58 -1.92
CA TYR A 487 -16.90 10.63 -2.95
C TYR A 487 -16.37 11.34 -4.20
N HIS A 488 -16.95 12.51 -4.51
CA HIS A 488 -16.57 13.29 -5.69
C HIS A 488 -15.38 14.23 -5.43
N CYS A 489 -14.82 14.29 -4.22
CA CYS A 489 -13.61 15.07 -3.98
C CYS A 489 -12.46 14.66 -4.89
N GLY A 490 -11.73 15.64 -5.40
CA GLY A 490 -10.67 15.45 -6.37
C GLY A 490 -11.15 15.17 -7.80
N THR A 491 -12.48 15.18 -8.06
CA THR A 491 -13.03 14.95 -9.41
C THR A 491 -13.69 16.20 -9.99
N PRO A 492 -13.71 16.34 -11.31
CA PRO A 492 -14.52 17.34 -11.99
C PRO A 492 -16.00 17.00 -11.86
N VAL A 493 -16.79 17.98 -11.46
CA VAL A 493 -18.24 17.86 -11.29
C VAL A 493 -18.97 19.04 -11.93
N LYS A 494 -20.24 18.82 -12.27
CA LYS A 494 -21.21 19.86 -12.58
C LYS A 494 -22.27 19.84 -11.48
N ILE A 495 -22.36 20.92 -10.71
CA ILE A 495 -23.33 21.07 -9.63
C ILE A 495 -24.33 22.16 -9.99
N THR A 496 -25.62 21.85 -9.84
CA THR A 496 -26.70 22.82 -9.85
C THR A 496 -27.28 22.90 -8.45
N GLY A 497 -27.44 24.12 -7.93
CA GLY A 497 -27.95 24.28 -6.58
C GLY A 497 -28.45 25.69 -6.28
N SER A 498 -29.23 25.81 -5.19
CA SER A 498 -29.66 27.10 -4.67
C SER A 498 -28.48 27.85 -4.08
N VAL A 499 -28.39 29.14 -4.36
CA VAL A 499 -27.27 29.99 -3.96
C VAL A 499 -27.73 31.13 -3.06
N THR A 500 -26.93 31.44 -2.06
CA THR A 500 -26.99 32.69 -1.27
C THR A 500 -25.67 33.43 -1.41
N GLU A 501 -25.66 34.70 -1.10
CA GLU A 501 -24.43 35.49 -1.05
C GLU A 501 -23.95 35.61 0.40
N LYS A 502 -22.69 35.29 0.64
CA LYS A 502 -21.98 35.56 1.89
C LYS A 502 -20.73 36.40 1.58
N ASN A 503 -20.63 37.58 2.15
CA ASN A 503 -19.50 38.49 1.92
C ASN A 503 -19.22 38.78 0.42
N GLY A 504 -20.28 38.94 -0.38
CA GLY A 504 -20.15 39.17 -1.81
C GLY A 504 -19.73 37.99 -2.68
N GLN A 505 -19.69 36.77 -2.07
CA GLN A 505 -19.35 35.55 -2.78
C GLN A 505 -20.56 34.59 -2.80
N PRO A 506 -20.79 33.89 -3.92
CA PRO A 506 -21.84 32.89 -4.00
C PRO A 506 -21.52 31.67 -3.13
N VAL A 507 -22.51 31.18 -2.39
CA VAL A 507 -22.44 29.99 -1.58
C VAL A 507 -23.60 29.08 -1.95
N ILE A 508 -23.33 27.85 -2.36
CA ILE A 508 -24.36 26.85 -2.61
C ILE A 508 -24.83 26.31 -1.26
N THR A 509 -26.11 26.54 -0.95
CA THR A 509 -26.74 26.14 0.32
C THR A 509 -27.62 24.91 0.19
N LYS A 510 -27.98 24.53 -1.04
CA LYS A 510 -28.72 23.31 -1.34
C LYS A 510 -28.29 22.78 -2.70
N VAL A 511 -27.83 21.53 -2.76
CA VAL A 511 -27.54 20.83 -4.02
C VAL A 511 -28.85 20.30 -4.58
N GLN A 512 -29.12 20.56 -5.85
CA GLN A 512 -30.30 20.06 -6.56
C GLN A 512 -29.90 18.95 -7.54
N LYS A 513 -28.71 19.06 -8.14
CA LYS A 513 -28.16 18.09 -9.08
C LYS A 513 -26.65 18.08 -8.99
N LEU A 514 -26.08 16.89 -9.07
CA LEU A 514 -24.65 16.68 -9.19
C LEU A 514 -24.38 15.64 -10.29
N ASP A 515 -23.64 16.05 -11.30
CA ASP A 515 -23.15 15.19 -12.36
C ASP A 515 -21.62 15.06 -12.25
N SER A 516 -21.09 13.85 -12.21
CA SER A 516 -19.66 13.64 -12.40
C SER A 516 -19.29 13.88 -13.86
N LEU A 517 -18.30 14.73 -14.08
CA LEU A 517 -17.76 14.99 -15.43
C LEU A 517 -16.58 14.05 -15.74
N PHE A 518 -16.21 13.20 -14.79
CA PHE A 518 -15.14 12.25 -14.93
C PHE A 518 -15.55 11.14 -15.91
N GLY A 519 -14.75 10.93 -16.96
CA GLY A 519 -15.02 9.89 -17.97
C GLY A 519 -16.02 10.26 -19.07
N LYS A 520 -16.66 11.42 -19.02
CA LYS A 520 -17.47 11.89 -20.17
C LYS A 520 -16.58 12.49 -21.25
N LYS A 521 -16.68 11.98 -22.48
CA LYS A 521 -16.04 12.64 -23.63
C LYS A 521 -16.61 14.05 -23.81
N PRO A 522 -15.79 15.06 -24.15
CA PRO A 522 -16.30 16.36 -24.55
C PRO A 522 -17.25 16.17 -25.76
N GLY A 523 -18.51 16.52 -25.62
CA GLY A 523 -19.49 16.46 -26.72
C GLY A 523 -20.57 15.40 -26.59
N SER A 524 -20.59 14.51 -25.59
CA SER A 524 -21.77 13.68 -25.32
C SER A 524 -22.80 14.45 -24.47
N ALA A 525 -23.40 15.46 -25.06
CA ALA A 525 -24.66 15.99 -24.58
C ALA A 525 -25.76 15.04 -25.08
N ASN A 526 -26.57 14.51 -24.16
CA ASN A 526 -27.83 13.80 -24.34
C ASN A 526 -27.76 12.30 -24.69
N GLY A 527 -28.20 11.54 -23.74
CA GLY A 527 -28.78 10.23 -23.77
C GLY A 527 -29.36 9.93 -22.41
#